data_857942bc590877b1f2d2830cab7199ea
#
_entry.id   857942bc590877b1f2d2830cab7199ea
#
_cell.length_a   1.000
_cell.length_b   1.000
_cell.length_c   1.000
_cell.angle_alpha   90.00
_cell.angle_beta   90.00
_cell.angle_gamma   90.00
#
_symmetry.space_group_name_H-M   'P 1'
#
loop_
_entity.id
_entity.type
_entity.pdbx_description
1 polymer ?
#
loop_
_entity_poly.entity_id
_entity_poly.type
_entity_poly.pdbx_seq_one_letter_code
_entity_poly.pdbx_strand_id
1 'polypeptide(L)'
;MSEAQQAQDEGATRRVRAALMQKVNGDEEMFALGGSIARVIELADADEPGPHDLAYFVLSDVALTQRILRLSNTVRYRTAGGTSVTTVSRAIALLGFDNVKTTALAMLLVDTLDNGAHAGSVRVELEAALCASLVGREMARLSFYQGAEEAAIGALFKNLGALLVASHQHERYRE
;
A
#
# COMPACT_ATOMS: atom_id res chain seq x y z
N MET A 1 34.30 -16.26 2.95
CA MET A 1 34.08 -14.87 3.36
C MET A 1 34.81 -14.68 4.69
N SER A 2 35.69 -13.68 4.81
CA SER A 2 36.47 -13.49 6.04
C SER A 2 35.62 -12.74 7.09
N GLU A 3 35.84 -13.00 8.38
CA GLU A 3 35.17 -12.32 9.50
C GLU A 3 35.25 -10.79 9.38
N ALA A 4 36.34 -10.25 8.82
CA ALA A 4 36.52 -8.84 8.55
C ALA A 4 35.55 -8.29 7.51
N GLN A 5 35.21 -9.09 6.51
CA GLN A 5 34.25 -8.73 5.45
C GLN A 5 32.81 -8.68 6.00
N GLN A 6 32.45 -9.63 6.87
CA GLN A 6 31.15 -9.64 7.56
C GLN A 6 30.98 -8.45 8.52
N ALA A 7 32.00 -8.13 9.29
CA ALA A 7 31.97 -6.97 10.18
C ALA A 7 31.87 -5.61 9.44
N GLN A 8 32.49 -5.51 8.24
CA GLN A 8 32.36 -4.34 7.39
C GLN A 8 30.96 -4.21 6.80
N ASP A 9 30.36 -5.30 6.36
CA ASP A 9 28.99 -5.35 5.82
C ASP A 9 27.95 -5.02 6.89
N GLU A 10 28.08 -5.58 8.09
CA GLU A 10 27.22 -5.25 9.23
C GLU A 10 27.31 -3.76 9.62
N GLY A 11 28.53 -3.21 9.62
CA GLY A 11 28.76 -1.79 9.89
C GLY A 11 28.18 -0.86 8.82
N ALA A 12 28.21 -1.28 7.56
CA ALA A 12 27.59 -0.55 6.44
C ALA A 12 26.06 -0.59 6.53
N THR A 13 25.49 -1.77 6.75
CA THR A 13 24.05 -1.97 6.93
C THR A 13 23.49 -1.16 8.10
N ARG A 14 24.22 -1.12 9.24
CA ARG A 14 23.82 -0.34 10.41
C ARG A 14 23.79 1.17 10.13
N ARG A 15 24.78 1.69 9.36
CA ARG A 15 24.85 3.09 8.96
C ARG A 15 23.71 3.46 8.01
N VAL A 16 23.42 2.62 7.01
CA VAL A 16 22.31 2.81 6.08
C VAL A 16 20.98 2.84 6.81
N ARG A 17 20.77 1.88 7.71
CA ARG A 17 19.56 1.82 8.54
C ARG A 17 19.38 3.07 9.40
N ALA A 18 20.45 3.53 10.06
CA ALA A 18 20.38 4.73 10.89
C ALA A 18 20.07 5.99 10.07
N ALA A 19 20.71 6.16 8.91
CA ALA A 19 20.46 7.27 8.01
C ALA A 19 19.04 7.25 7.43
N LEU A 20 18.54 6.06 7.07
CA LEU A 20 17.16 5.90 6.58
C LEU A 20 16.14 6.24 7.68
N MET A 21 16.36 5.69 8.90
CA MET A 21 15.49 5.99 10.04
C MET A 21 15.47 7.47 10.40
N GLN A 22 16.60 8.17 10.29
CA GLN A 22 16.65 9.61 10.54
C GLN A 22 15.86 10.39 9.49
N LYS A 23 15.95 10.01 8.22
CA LYS A 23 15.17 10.63 7.14
C LYS A 23 13.67 10.38 7.31
N VAL A 24 13.28 9.13 7.53
CA VAL A 24 11.87 8.73 7.73
C VAL A 24 11.25 9.42 8.95
N ASN A 25 11.99 9.50 10.07
CA ASN A 25 11.50 10.16 11.29
C ASN A 25 11.43 11.70 11.17
N GLY A 26 12.13 12.29 10.23
CA GLY A 26 12.09 13.74 9.94
C GLY A 26 11.11 14.11 8.84
N ASP A 27 10.44 13.15 8.23
CA ASP A 27 9.54 13.35 7.11
C ASP A 27 8.09 13.45 7.61
N GLU A 28 7.52 14.66 7.59
CA GLU A 28 6.14 14.93 8.02
C GLU A 28 5.11 14.19 7.15
N GLU A 29 5.40 13.97 5.85
CA GLU A 29 4.52 13.23 4.95
C GLU A 29 4.47 11.76 5.32
N MET A 30 5.59 11.17 5.74
CA MET A 30 5.64 9.80 6.27
C MET A 30 4.88 9.65 7.59
N PHE A 31 4.90 10.66 8.44
CA PHE A 31 4.09 10.68 9.66
C PHE A 31 2.59 10.72 9.35
N ALA A 32 2.18 11.57 8.41
CA ALA A 32 0.80 11.66 7.95
C ALA A 32 0.33 10.35 7.30
N LEU A 33 1.20 9.71 6.50
CA LEU A 33 0.94 8.39 5.92
C LEU A 33 0.73 7.33 7.01
N GLY A 34 1.60 7.30 8.02
CA GLY A 34 1.48 6.38 9.15
C GLY A 34 0.12 6.50 9.85
N GLY A 35 -0.34 7.73 10.06
CA GLY A 35 -1.67 8.02 10.60
C GLY A 35 -2.81 7.54 9.70
N SER A 36 -2.70 7.75 8.39
CA SER A 36 -3.69 7.29 7.42
C SER A 36 -3.74 5.77 7.32
N ILE A 37 -2.58 5.10 7.32
CA ILE A 37 -2.48 3.63 7.33
C ILE A 37 -3.09 3.08 8.63
N ALA A 38 -2.77 3.66 9.79
CA ALA A 38 -3.33 3.24 11.07
C ALA A 38 -4.86 3.32 11.07
N ARG A 39 -5.45 4.39 10.53
CA ARG A 39 -6.90 4.52 10.40
C ARG A 39 -7.53 3.47 9.51
N VAL A 40 -6.87 3.10 8.40
CA VAL A 40 -7.37 2.02 7.53
C VAL A 40 -7.27 0.66 8.21
N ILE A 41 -6.22 0.43 9.01
CA ILE A 41 -6.07 -0.79 9.81
C ILE A 41 -7.14 -0.82 10.92
N GLU A 42 -7.36 0.27 11.65
CA GLU A 42 -8.42 0.38 12.65
C GLU A 42 -9.82 0.09 12.06
N LEU A 43 -10.08 0.57 10.85
CA LEU A 43 -11.30 0.25 10.10
C LEU A 43 -11.39 -1.24 9.73
N ALA A 44 -10.24 -1.94 9.67
CA ALA A 44 -10.16 -3.36 9.41
C ALA A 44 -10.39 -4.22 10.65
N ASP A 45 -9.88 -3.77 11.79
CA ASP A 45 -9.89 -4.49 13.07
C ASP A 45 -11.14 -4.20 13.93
N ALA A 46 -12.00 -3.28 13.50
CA ALA A 46 -13.26 -3.02 14.17
C ALA A 46 -14.15 -4.28 14.13
N ASP A 47 -14.77 -4.64 15.24
CA ASP A 47 -15.61 -5.85 15.39
C ASP A 47 -16.75 -5.96 14.35
N GLU A 48 -17.17 -4.85 13.75
CA GLU A 48 -18.04 -4.76 12.57
C GLU A 48 -17.69 -3.53 11.72
N PRO A 49 -16.63 -3.56 10.91
CA PRO A 49 -16.33 -2.45 10.00
C PRO A 49 -17.43 -2.36 8.94
N GLY A 50 -18.25 -1.35 9.05
CA GLY A 50 -19.32 -1.11 8.09
C GLY A 50 -18.78 -0.55 6.77
N PRO A 51 -19.45 -0.85 5.63
CA PRO A 51 -19.18 -0.17 4.36
C PRO A 51 -19.26 1.37 4.46
N HIS A 52 -19.95 1.87 5.46
CA HIS A 52 -20.09 3.30 5.78
C HIS A 52 -18.78 3.95 6.23
N ASP A 53 -18.04 3.28 7.11
CA ASP A 53 -16.80 3.82 7.68
C ASP A 53 -15.71 3.93 6.62
N LEU A 54 -15.58 2.89 5.79
CA LEU A 54 -14.68 2.91 4.64
C LEU A 54 -15.11 3.96 3.60
N ALA A 55 -16.41 4.11 3.35
CA ALA A 55 -16.92 5.13 2.43
C ALA A 55 -16.60 6.53 2.94
N TYR A 56 -16.76 6.78 4.24
CA TYR A 56 -16.40 8.06 4.85
C TYR A 56 -14.91 8.36 4.75
N PHE A 57 -14.06 7.36 5.01
CA PHE A 57 -12.62 7.48 4.85
C PHE A 57 -12.24 7.82 3.40
N VAL A 58 -12.78 7.09 2.41
CA VAL A 58 -12.50 7.34 0.99
C VAL A 58 -13.00 8.74 0.58
N LEU A 59 -14.16 9.16 1.06
CA LEU A 59 -14.74 10.48 0.75
C LEU A 59 -13.99 11.64 1.40
N SER A 60 -13.19 11.39 2.44
CA SER A 60 -12.36 12.44 3.07
C SER A 60 -11.19 12.89 2.17
N ASP A 61 -10.86 12.11 1.14
CA ASP A 61 -9.82 12.41 0.16
C ASP A 61 -10.40 12.41 -1.27
N VAL A 62 -10.34 13.57 -1.93
CA VAL A 62 -10.91 13.75 -3.29
C VAL A 62 -10.14 12.91 -4.33
N ALA A 63 -8.82 12.82 -4.22
CA ALA A 63 -8.00 12.04 -5.15
C ALA A 63 -8.29 10.55 -5.01
N LEU A 64 -8.35 10.05 -3.77
CA LEU A 64 -8.71 8.67 -3.46
C LEU A 64 -10.11 8.34 -3.96
N THR A 65 -11.09 9.21 -3.70
CA THR A 65 -12.46 9.08 -4.20
C THR A 65 -12.49 8.91 -5.72
N GLN A 66 -11.81 9.80 -6.45
CA GLN A 66 -11.78 9.73 -7.92
C GLN A 66 -11.13 8.44 -8.43
N ARG A 67 -10.06 7.98 -7.81
CA ARG A 67 -9.36 6.75 -8.19
C ARG A 67 -10.21 5.52 -7.96
N ILE A 68 -10.89 5.42 -6.82
CA ILE A 68 -11.81 4.31 -6.52
C ILE A 68 -12.98 4.30 -7.51
N LEU A 69 -13.58 5.45 -7.81
CA LEU A 69 -14.66 5.55 -8.81
C LEU A 69 -14.16 5.19 -10.22
N ARG A 70 -12.96 5.60 -10.62
CA ARG A 70 -12.36 5.18 -11.89
C ARG A 70 -12.16 3.68 -11.95
N LEU A 71 -11.61 3.08 -10.90
CA LEU A 71 -11.41 1.63 -10.83
C LEU A 71 -12.72 0.88 -10.99
N SER A 72 -13.78 1.30 -10.27
CA SER A 72 -15.10 0.67 -10.36
C SER A 72 -15.75 0.81 -11.75
N ASN A 73 -15.35 1.81 -12.51
CA ASN A 73 -15.84 2.05 -13.88
C ASN A 73 -14.96 1.43 -14.98
N THR A 74 -13.92 0.66 -14.63
CA THR A 74 -13.13 -0.06 -15.64
C THR A 74 -13.97 -1.15 -16.32
N VAL A 75 -13.56 -1.55 -17.53
CA VAL A 75 -14.26 -2.57 -18.34
C VAL A 75 -14.48 -3.88 -17.56
N ARG A 76 -13.54 -4.23 -16.69
CA ARG A 76 -13.60 -5.45 -15.87
C ARG A 76 -14.76 -5.47 -14.88
N TYR A 77 -15.17 -4.31 -14.37
CA TYR A 77 -16.21 -4.17 -13.35
C TYR A 77 -17.52 -3.61 -13.92
N ARG A 78 -17.58 -3.27 -15.21
CA ARG A 78 -18.83 -2.88 -15.85
C ARG A 78 -19.79 -4.05 -15.88
N THR A 79 -20.89 -3.90 -15.16
CA THR A 79 -22.03 -4.83 -15.28
C THR A 79 -22.68 -4.69 -16.66
N ALA A 80 -23.28 -5.78 -17.15
CA ALA A 80 -23.93 -5.85 -18.47
C ALA A 80 -25.05 -4.83 -18.71
N GLY A 81 -25.40 -3.98 -17.75
CA GLY A 81 -26.40 -2.92 -17.83
C GLY A 81 -25.83 -1.50 -17.98
N GLY A 82 -24.52 -1.32 -18.04
CA GLY A 82 -23.86 -0.09 -18.51
C GLY A 82 -23.97 1.17 -17.66
N THR A 83 -24.56 1.13 -16.45
CA THR A 83 -24.64 2.34 -15.60
C THR A 83 -23.32 2.62 -14.92
N SER A 84 -22.82 3.85 -15.09
CA SER A 84 -21.60 4.33 -14.42
C SER A 84 -21.79 4.36 -12.91
N VAL A 85 -20.75 3.94 -12.18
CA VAL A 85 -20.69 4.03 -10.71
C VAL A 85 -20.29 5.46 -10.36
N THR A 86 -21.18 6.15 -9.65
CA THR A 86 -21.02 7.57 -9.28
C THR A 86 -20.88 7.78 -7.77
N THR A 87 -21.05 6.75 -6.96
CA THR A 87 -20.96 6.83 -5.50
C THR A 87 -19.96 5.83 -4.95
N VAL A 88 -19.25 6.22 -3.87
CA VAL A 88 -18.27 5.35 -3.20
C VAL A 88 -18.93 4.12 -2.62
N SER A 89 -20.12 4.25 -2.02
CA SER A 89 -20.85 3.09 -1.47
C SER A 89 -21.17 2.05 -2.54
N ARG A 90 -21.51 2.49 -3.77
CA ARG A 90 -21.76 1.59 -4.89
C ARG A 90 -20.45 0.99 -5.43
N ALA A 91 -19.35 1.74 -5.39
CA ALA A 91 -18.03 1.22 -5.72
C ALA A 91 -17.61 0.12 -4.72
N ILE A 92 -17.82 0.32 -3.42
CA ILE A 92 -17.55 -0.69 -2.39
C ILE A 92 -18.41 -1.94 -2.61
N ALA A 93 -19.69 -1.79 -2.88
CA ALA A 93 -20.58 -2.92 -3.16
C ALA A 93 -20.16 -3.72 -4.41
N LEU A 94 -19.62 -3.04 -5.43
CA LEU A 94 -19.18 -3.67 -6.68
C LEU A 94 -17.80 -4.31 -6.58
N LEU A 95 -16.83 -3.61 -5.98
CA LEU A 95 -15.44 -4.04 -5.85
C LEU A 95 -15.25 -5.01 -4.68
N GLY A 96 -16.10 -4.90 -3.65
CA GLY A 96 -15.93 -5.52 -2.35
C GLY A 96 -15.14 -4.64 -1.38
N PHE A 97 -15.48 -4.74 -0.08
CA PHE A 97 -14.88 -3.97 1.00
C PHE A 97 -13.35 -4.10 1.02
N ASP A 98 -12.84 -5.34 1.02
CA ASP A 98 -11.40 -5.65 1.11
C ASP A 98 -10.61 -5.13 -0.10
N ASN A 99 -11.19 -5.20 -1.29
CA ASN A 99 -10.54 -4.69 -2.49
C ASN A 99 -10.41 -3.16 -2.44
N VAL A 100 -11.45 -2.47 -1.97
CA VAL A 100 -11.41 -1.02 -1.83
C VAL A 100 -10.40 -0.62 -0.75
N LYS A 101 -10.38 -1.31 0.39
CA LYS A 101 -9.43 -1.09 1.47
C LYS A 101 -7.99 -1.27 1.01
N THR A 102 -7.66 -2.40 0.40
CA THR A 102 -6.30 -2.67 -0.12
C THR A 102 -5.89 -1.66 -1.18
N THR A 103 -6.82 -1.28 -2.06
CA THR A 103 -6.57 -0.27 -3.09
C THR A 103 -6.33 1.11 -2.48
N ALA A 104 -7.10 1.49 -1.46
CA ALA A 104 -6.93 2.75 -0.74
C ALA A 104 -5.55 2.83 -0.05
N LEU A 105 -5.14 1.76 0.63
CA LEU A 105 -3.80 1.66 1.24
C LEU A 105 -2.69 1.81 0.19
N ALA A 106 -2.81 1.11 -0.91
CA ALA A 106 -1.83 1.18 -2.00
C ALA A 106 -1.74 2.59 -2.60
N MET A 107 -2.87 3.26 -2.79
CA MET A 107 -2.91 4.63 -3.33
C MET A 107 -2.31 5.65 -2.36
N LEU A 108 -2.54 5.52 -1.06
CA LEU A 108 -1.89 6.35 -0.04
C LEU A 108 -0.36 6.19 -0.07
N LEU A 109 0.14 4.96 -0.22
CA LEU A 109 1.56 4.69 -0.39
C LEU A 109 2.13 5.36 -1.65
N VAL A 110 1.41 5.27 -2.78
CA VAL A 110 1.82 5.92 -4.04
C VAL A 110 1.95 7.43 -3.84
N ASP A 111 0.92 8.06 -3.30
CA ASP A 111 0.85 9.52 -3.19
C ASP A 111 1.92 10.09 -2.25
N THR A 112 2.24 9.36 -1.18
CA THR A 112 3.26 9.81 -0.21
C THR A 112 4.69 9.55 -0.68
N LEU A 113 4.92 8.50 -1.45
CA LEU A 113 6.27 8.09 -1.85
C LEU A 113 6.66 8.55 -3.26
N ASP A 114 5.71 9.07 -4.04
CA ASP A 114 5.96 9.58 -5.41
C ASP A 114 6.44 11.04 -5.40
N ASN A 115 7.63 11.26 -4.86
CA ASN A 115 8.27 12.59 -4.78
C ASN A 115 8.93 13.02 -6.10
N GLY A 116 8.42 12.60 -7.25
CA GLY A 116 8.80 13.08 -8.57
C GLY A 116 10.23 12.75 -9.05
N ALA A 117 11.24 12.90 -8.21
CA ALA A 117 12.64 12.69 -8.61
C ALA A 117 12.99 11.20 -8.82
N HIS A 118 12.30 10.29 -8.14
CA HIS A 118 12.57 8.85 -8.14
C HIS A 118 11.34 8.01 -8.49
N ALA A 119 10.34 8.63 -9.07
CA ALA A 119 9.04 8.03 -9.42
C ALA A 119 9.14 6.67 -10.12
N GLY A 120 10.12 6.47 -10.99
CA GLY A 120 10.30 5.22 -11.71
C GLY A 120 10.62 4.02 -10.81
N SER A 121 11.55 4.17 -9.87
CA SER A 121 11.94 3.09 -8.95
C SER A 121 10.86 2.85 -7.90
N VAL A 122 10.27 3.89 -7.36
CA VAL A 122 9.15 3.81 -6.43
C VAL A 122 7.96 3.09 -7.07
N ARG A 123 7.65 3.41 -8.32
CA ARG A 123 6.57 2.78 -9.06
C ARG A 123 6.79 1.27 -9.24
N VAL A 124 8.00 0.84 -9.59
CA VAL A 124 8.33 -0.59 -9.74
C VAL A 124 8.09 -1.34 -8.42
N GLU A 125 8.55 -0.80 -7.30
CA GLU A 125 8.35 -1.40 -5.98
C GLU A 125 6.87 -1.43 -5.57
N LEU A 126 6.11 -0.37 -5.88
CA LEU A 126 4.67 -0.33 -5.62
C LEU A 126 3.89 -1.34 -6.47
N GLU A 127 4.22 -1.47 -7.76
CA GLU A 127 3.62 -2.47 -8.64
C GLU A 127 3.92 -3.89 -8.11
N ALA A 128 5.16 -4.15 -7.68
CA ALA A 128 5.55 -5.41 -7.06
C ALA A 128 4.80 -5.67 -5.74
N ALA A 129 4.64 -4.67 -4.89
CA ALA A 129 3.90 -4.77 -3.63
C ALA A 129 2.41 -5.06 -3.86
N LEU A 130 1.79 -4.40 -4.84
CA LEU A 130 0.40 -4.66 -5.24
C LEU A 130 0.21 -6.08 -5.78
N CYS A 131 1.10 -6.53 -6.67
CA CYS A 131 1.08 -7.90 -7.18
C CYS A 131 1.23 -8.92 -6.04
N ALA A 132 2.16 -8.68 -5.11
CA ALA A 132 2.37 -9.54 -3.94
C ALA A 132 1.10 -9.61 -3.06
N SER A 133 0.42 -8.48 -2.84
CA SER A 133 -0.82 -8.42 -2.09
C SER A 133 -1.93 -9.27 -2.71
N LEU A 134 -2.14 -9.14 -4.02
CA LEU A 134 -3.14 -9.93 -4.75
C LEU A 134 -2.83 -11.43 -4.71
N VAL A 135 -1.56 -11.80 -4.94
CA VAL A 135 -1.12 -13.21 -4.88
C VAL A 135 -1.24 -13.76 -3.47
N GLY A 136 -0.80 -13.00 -2.45
CA GLY A 136 -0.86 -13.42 -1.05
C GLY A 136 -2.29 -13.70 -0.60
N ARG A 137 -3.22 -12.83 -0.96
CA ARG A 137 -4.64 -13.02 -0.70
C ARG A 137 -5.20 -14.28 -1.37
N GLU A 138 -4.90 -14.48 -2.65
CA GLU A 138 -5.40 -15.64 -3.38
C GLU A 138 -4.80 -16.95 -2.88
N MET A 139 -3.51 -16.96 -2.54
CA MET A 139 -2.87 -18.11 -1.89
C MET A 139 -3.50 -18.44 -0.54
N ALA A 140 -3.81 -17.43 0.29
CA ALA A 140 -4.48 -17.62 1.56
C ALA A 140 -5.88 -18.24 1.36
N ARG A 141 -6.64 -17.76 0.38
CA ARG A 141 -7.96 -18.33 0.03
C ARG A 141 -7.86 -19.77 -0.43
N LEU A 142 -6.93 -20.07 -1.32
CA LEU A 142 -6.72 -21.43 -1.86
C LEU A 142 -6.23 -22.41 -0.79
N SER A 143 -5.48 -21.94 0.21
CA SER A 143 -5.02 -22.75 1.34
C SER A 143 -6.03 -22.82 2.51
N PHE A 144 -7.23 -22.28 2.32
CA PHE A 144 -8.27 -22.21 3.37
C PHE A 144 -7.83 -21.45 4.64
N TYR A 145 -6.84 -20.55 4.51
CA TYR A 145 -6.42 -19.68 5.60
C TYR A 145 -7.48 -18.61 5.85
N GLN A 146 -7.94 -18.50 7.10
CA GLN A 146 -9.04 -17.58 7.47
C GLN A 146 -8.66 -16.11 7.37
N GLY A 147 -7.37 -15.78 7.49
CA GLY A 147 -6.82 -14.42 7.41
C GLY A 147 -6.38 -14.01 5.99
N ALA A 148 -7.21 -14.22 4.97
CA ALA A 148 -6.85 -13.84 3.59
C ALA A 148 -6.57 -12.34 3.42
N GLU A 149 -7.21 -11.52 4.24
CA GLU A 149 -7.02 -10.08 4.25
C GLU A 149 -5.71 -9.67 4.92
N GLU A 150 -5.40 -10.24 6.09
CA GLU A 150 -4.12 -10.03 6.74
C GLU A 150 -2.96 -10.49 5.84
N ALA A 151 -3.14 -11.60 5.13
CA ALA A 151 -2.17 -12.07 4.14
C ALA A 151 -1.97 -11.06 3.00
N ALA A 152 -3.04 -10.42 2.52
CA ALA A 152 -2.96 -9.38 1.50
C ALA A 152 -2.21 -8.14 2.00
N ILE A 153 -2.55 -7.67 3.20
CA ILE A 153 -1.91 -6.50 3.84
C ILE A 153 -0.45 -6.82 4.16
N GLY A 154 -0.16 -7.96 4.77
CA GLY A 154 1.20 -8.39 5.06
C GLY A 154 2.07 -8.49 3.81
N ALA A 155 1.51 -9.00 2.70
CA ALA A 155 2.20 -9.06 1.42
C ALA A 155 2.42 -7.68 0.78
N LEU A 156 1.48 -6.74 0.93
CA LEU A 156 1.62 -5.35 0.48
C LEU A 156 2.81 -4.67 1.16
N PHE A 157 2.95 -4.87 2.47
CA PHE A 157 4.02 -4.24 3.26
C PHE A 157 5.33 -5.05 3.31
N LYS A 158 5.37 -6.25 2.75
CA LYS A 158 6.56 -7.12 2.77
C LYS A 158 7.82 -6.40 2.29
N ASN A 159 7.70 -5.61 1.23
CA ASN A 159 8.82 -4.90 0.61
C ASN A 159 8.89 -3.41 1.00
N LEU A 160 8.26 -3.02 2.11
CA LEU A 160 8.26 -1.62 2.55
C LEU A 160 9.67 -1.05 2.68
N GLY A 161 10.64 -1.87 3.13
CA GLY A 161 12.04 -1.46 3.21
C GLY A 161 12.64 -1.08 1.86
N ALA A 162 12.41 -1.88 0.81
CA ALA A 162 12.86 -1.57 -0.55
C ALA A 162 12.19 -0.30 -1.09
N LEU A 163 10.91 -0.12 -0.82
CA LEU A 163 10.16 1.06 -1.20
C LEU A 163 10.72 2.34 -0.54
N LEU A 164 11.04 2.28 0.76
CA LEU A 164 11.65 3.39 1.49
C LEU A 164 13.07 3.72 0.96
N VAL A 165 13.85 2.71 0.60
CA VAL A 165 15.17 2.93 -0.02
C VAL A 165 15.02 3.55 -1.40
N ALA A 166 14.08 3.06 -2.22
CA ALA A 166 13.81 3.61 -3.56
C ALA A 166 13.39 5.08 -3.48
N SER A 167 12.59 5.46 -2.47
CA SER A 167 12.09 6.83 -2.29
C SER A 167 13.14 7.78 -1.70
N HIS A 168 13.89 7.35 -0.67
CA HIS A 168 14.76 8.24 0.11
C HIS A 168 16.26 8.10 -0.19
N GLN A 169 16.70 6.98 -0.77
CA GLN A 169 18.11 6.66 -1.04
C GLN A 169 18.31 6.01 -2.41
N HIS A 170 17.80 6.64 -3.44
CA HIS A 170 17.77 6.11 -4.80
C HIS A 170 19.15 5.67 -5.34
N GLU A 171 20.22 6.37 -5.00
CA GLU A 171 21.58 5.99 -5.44
C GLU A 171 21.94 4.58 -4.95
N ARG A 172 21.50 4.19 -3.74
CA ARG A 172 21.74 2.88 -3.15
C ARG A 172 20.75 1.81 -3.56
N TYR A 173 19.62 2.20 -4.11
CA TYR A 173 18.62 1.26 -4.63
C TYR A 173 19.12 0.53 -5.89
N ARG A 174 20.10 1.09 -6.59
CA ARG A 174 20.69 0.53 -7.82
C ARG A 174 21.91 -0.36 -7.58
N GLU A 175 22.46 -0.40 -6.37
CA GLU A 175 23.56 -1.28 -5.95
C GLU A 175 23.02 -2.63 -5.46
#